data_190c74389ced3ff0ecb5cf7e14c4c600
#
_entry.id   190c74389ced3ff0ecb5cf7e14c4c600
#
_cell.length_a   1.000
_cell.length_b   1.000
_cell.length_c   1.000
_cell.angle_alpha   90.00
_cell.angle_beta   90.00
_cell.angle_gamma   90.00
#
_symmetry.space_group_name_H-M   'P 1'
#
loop_
_entity.id
_entity.type
_entity.pdbx_description
1 polymer ?
#
loop_
_entity_poly.entity_id
_entity_poly.type
_entity_poly.pdbx_seq_one_letter_code
_entity_poly.pdbx_strand_id
1 'polypeptide(L)'
;MFKKTALIATLAWVNAPVFADFAIITDRSEFVAVVEDKYLQRIFIELNISLDGQISGSAVTRPVTGDWQWKEGYFCRSLFWDQRDLGYNCQEVSVAGKKIRFTSDEGEGDHADFTLR
;
A
#
# COMPACT_ATOMS: atom_id res chain seq x y z
N MET A 1 7.17 -60.98 0.95
CA MET A 1 6.88 -60.39 1.07
C MET A 1 7.18 -59.14 0.91
N PHE A 2 6.79 -58.31 0.71
CA PHE A 2 6.99 -57.23 0.39
C PHE A 2 6.74 -56.25 1.17
N LYS A 3 7.21 -55.62 1.49
CA LYS A 3 7.10 -54.76 2.11
C LYS A 3 6.93 -53.59 1.59
N LYS A 4 6.15 -52.98 1.58
CA LYS A 4 5.88 -51.93 1.17
C LYS A 4 6.27 -50.91 1.93
N THR A 5 7.05 -50.27 1.70
CA THR A 5 7.50 -49.29 2.33
C THR A 5 6.78 -48.16 2.04
N ALA A 6 6.03 -47.84 2.75
CA ALA A 6 5.31 -46.74 2.62
C ALA A 6 6.11 -45.59 2.68
N LEU A 7 6.31 -45.02 1.68
CA LEU A 7 7.01 -44.02 1.67
C LEU A 7 6.36 -42.89 2.13
N ILE A 8 6.42 -42.55 3.16
CA ILE A 8 5.94 -41.47 3.67
C ILE A 8 6.60 -40.38 3.20
N ALA A 9 6.10 -39.85 2.36
CA ALA A 9 6.56 -38.68 1.93
C ALA A 9 6.46 -37.76 2.99
N THR A 10 7.37 -37.60 3.67
CA THR A 10 7.35 -36.64 4.59
C THR A 10 7.31 -35.42 3.92
N LEU A 11 6.26 -34.86 3.87
CA LEU A 11 6.15 -33.64 3.50
C LEU A 11 6.87 -32.82 4.36
N ALA A 12 7.89 -32.41 3.98
CA ALA A 12 8.62 -31.47 4.67
C ALA A 12 7.82 -30.25 4.59
N TRP A 13 7.13 -29.98 5.53
CA TRP A 13 6.49 -28.76 5.65
C TRP A 13 7.56 -27.78 5.97
N VAL A 14 8.05 -27.23 4.94
CA VAL A 14 8.98 -26.20 5.13
C VAL A 14 8.19 -25.05 5.60
N ASN A 15 8.32 -24.68 6.75
CA ASN A 15 7.76 -23.46 7.22
C ASN A 15 8.61 -22.35 6.69
N ALA A 16 8.58 -22.20 5.43
CA ALA A 16 9.21 -21.03 4.85
C ALA A 16 8.40 -19.82 5.34
N PRO A 17 9.04 -18.74 5.68
CA PRO A 17 8.32 -17.55 6.07
C PRO A 17 7.42 -17.17 4.92
N VAL A 18 6.16 -17.02 5.23
CA VAL A 18 5.21 -16.62 4.22
C VAL A 18 5.33 -15.11 4.15
N PHE A 19 5.92 -14.63 3.09
CA PHE A 19 5.92 -13.22 2.86
C PHE A 19 4.62 -12.93 2.13
N ALA A 20 3.81 -12.07 2.66
CA ALA A 20 2.60 -11.67 2.00
C ALA A 20 3.00 -10.92 0.74
N ASP A 21 2.59 -11.40 -0.39
CA ASP A 21 2.85 -10.73 -1.65
C ASP A 21 1.94 -9.52 -1.77
N PHE A 22 2.46 -8.45 -2.29
CA PHE A 22 1.65 -7.29 -2.57
C PHE A 22 0.86 -7.52 -3.85
N ALA A 23 -0.43 -7.26 -3.79
CA ALA A 23 -1.32 -7.38 -4.94
C ALA A 23 -1.65 -5.98 -5.45
N ILE A 24 -1.48 -5.76 -6.73
CA ILE A 24 -1.72 -4.45 -7.34
C ILE A 24 -3.21 -4.16 -7.40
N ILE A 25 -3.59 -2.95 -7.05
CA ILE A 25 -4.95 -2.45 -7.15
C ILE A 25 -5.04 -1.64 -8.43
N THR A 26 -6.02 -1.93 -9.27
CA THR A 26 -6.20 -1.21 -10.53
C THR A 26 -7.50 -0.41 -10.60
N ASP A 27 -8.46 -0.70 -9.72
CA ASP A 27 -9.77 -0.03 -9.75
C ASP A 27 -9.94 0.94 -8.60
N ARG A 28 -10.57 2.08 -8.87
CA ARG A 28 -10.85 3.08 -7.84
C ARG A 28 -11.69 2.51 -6.70
N SER A 29 -12.71 1.72 -7.03
CA SER A 29 -13.60 1.17 -6.01
C SER A 29 -12.85 0.24 -5.06
N GLU A 30 -11.88 -0.48 -5.57
CA GLU A 30 -11.06 -1.37 -4.76
C GLU A 30 -10.16 -0.54 -3.85
N PHE A 31 -9.57 0.52 -4.37
CA PHE A 31 -8.74 1.42 -3.59
C PHE A 31 -9.54 2.06 -2.46
N VAL A 32 -10.73 2.57 -2.78
CA VAL A 32 -11.61 3.21 -1.79
C VAL A 32 -11.95 2.22 -0.67
N ALA A 33 -12.26 0.98 -1.02
CA ALA A 33 -12.60 -0.03 -0.02
C ALA A 33 -11.43 -0.31 0.94
N VAL A 34 -10.21 -0.16 0.47
CA VAL A 34 -9.04 -0.38 1.29
C VAL A 34 -8.77 0.79 2.24
N VAL A 35 -8.93 2.02 1.77
CA VAL A 35 -8.56 3.19 2.58
C VAL A 35 -9.72 3.79 3.38
N GLU A 36 -10.97 3.41 3.05
CA GLU A 36 -12.13 3.96 3.70
C GLU A 36 -12.08 3.75 5.21
N ASP A 37 -12.31 4.80 5.96
CA ASP A 37 -12.30 4.80 7.42
C ASP A 37 -10.98 4.32 8.04
N LYS A 38 -9.90 4.48 7.31
CA LYS A 38 -8.58 4.09 7.79
C LYS A 38 -7.64 5.27 7.78
N TYR A 39 -6.65 5.19 8.66
CA TYR A 39 -5.51 6.09 8.61
C TYR A 39 -4.34 5.31 8.05
N LEU A 40 -3.48 5.98 7.32
CA LEU A 40 -2.26 5.39 6.79
C LEU A 40 -1.11 5.85 7.69
N GLN A 41 -0.43 4.91 8.31
CA GLN A 41 0.62 5.23 9.28
C GLN A 41 1.95 4.61 8.94
N ARG A 42 2.98 5.38 9.09
CA ARG A 42 4.36 4.90 9.13
C ARG A 42 5.08 5.78 10.14
N ILE A 43 6.34 5.48 10.43
CA ILE A 43 7.03 6.18 11.48
C ILE A 43 7.00 7.70 11.22
N PHE A 44 6.52 8.45 12.19
CA PHE A 44 6.37 9.91 12.14
C PHE A 44 5.42 10.46 11.09
N ILE A 45 4.62 9.60 10.43
CA ILE A 45 3.69 10.04 9.40
C ILE A 45 2.33 9.40 9.62
N GLU A 46 1.29 10.21 9.56
CA GLU A 46 -0.07 9.73 9.58
C GLU A 46 -0.86 10.48 8.53
N LEU A 47 -1.51 9.77 7.64
CA LEU A 47 -2.27 10.37 6.54
C LEU A 47 -3.69 9.86 6.54
N ASN A 48 -4.58 10.71 6.09
CA ASN A 48 -5.97 10.37 5.83
C ASN A 48 -6.27 10.65 4.36
N ILE A 49 -6.82 9.66 3.69
CA ILE A 49 -7.21 9.78 2.28
C ILE A 49 -8.72 9.85 2.28
N SER A 50 -9.28 11.01 1.97
CA SER A 50 -10.72 11.14 1.98
C SER A 50 -11.31 10.77 0.63
N LEU A 51 -12.56 10.33 0.64
CA LEU A 51 -13.20 9.84 -0.57
C LEU A 51 -13.55 10.96 -1.55
N ASP A 52 -13.55 12.19 -1.07
CA ASP A 52 -13.85 13.35 -1.91
C ASP A 52 -12.60 13.94 -2.59
N GLY A 53 -11.47 13.25 -2.51
CA GLY A 53 -10.29 13.66 -3.23
C GLY A 53 -9.28 14.47 -2.42
N GLN A 54 -9.39 14.51 -1.09
CA GLN A 54 -8.46 15.25 -0.27
C GLN A 54 -7.46 14.32 0.41
N ILE A 55 -6.27 14.83 0.65
CA ILE A 55 -5.27 14.17 1.48
C ILE A 55 -4.95 15.11 2.62
N SER A 56 -4.94 14.59 3.84
CA SER A 56 -4.59 15.40 5.00
C SER A 56 -3.82 14.55 5.98
N GLY A 57 -3.19 15.19 6.95
CA GLY A 57 -2.45 14.48 7.98
C GLY A 57 -1.25 15.25 8.44
N SER A 58 -0.26 14.53 8.94
CA SER A 58 0.97 15.14 9.43
C SER A 58 2.18 14.26 9.17
N ALA A 59 3.31 14.89 9.00
CA ALA A 59 4.59 14.22 8.89
C ALA A 59 5.59 15.03 9.70
N VAL A 60 6.25 14.39 10.65
CA VAL A 60 7.22 15.02 11.55
C VAL A 60 6.64 16.31 12.14
N THR A 61 5.43 16.21 12.66
CA THR A 61 4.66 17.28 13.32
C THR A 61 4.21 18.43 12.41
N ARG A 62 4.48 18.38 11.13
CA ARG A 62 4.00 19.41 10.20
C ARG A 62 2.87 18.89 9.32
N PRO A 63 1.94 19.76 8.94
CA PRO A 63 0.78 19.32 8.18
C PRO A 63 1.14 18.81 6.79
N VAL A 64 0.45 17.76 6.38
CA VAL A 64 0.49 17.27 5.01
C VAL A 64 -0.89 17.55 4.43
N THR A 65 -0.93 18.17 3.26
CA THR A 65 -2.18 18.42 2.56
C THR A 65 -2.00 18.04 1.11
N GLY A 66 -3.09 17.78 0.44
CA GLY A 66 -3.04 17.47 -0.98
C GLY A 66 -4.38 17.03 -1.52
N ASP A 67 -4.34 16.58 -2.75
CA ASP A 67 -5.51 16.05 -3.40
C ASP A 67 -5.13 14.86 -4.26
N TRP A 68 -6.11 14.05 -4.59
CA TRP A 68 -5.88 12.86 -5.38
C TRP A 68 -7.03 12.56 -6.32
N GLN A 69 -6.73 11.82 -7.37
CA GLN A 69 -7.69 11.27 -8.29
C GLN A 69 -7.20 9.88 -8.69
N TRP A 70 -8.13 9.01 -9.02
CA TRP A 70 -7.78 7.72 -9.58
C TRP A 70 -7.87 7.82 -11.09
N LYS A 71 -6.74 7.66 -11.78
CA LYS A 71 -6.68 7.82 -13.22
C LYS A 71 -5.94 6.67 -13.86
N GLU A 72 -6.60 5.99 -14.76
CA GLU A 72 -5.97 4.92 -15.54
C GLU A 72 -5.28 3.85 -14.69
N GLY A 73 -5.88 3.53 -13.56
CA GLY A 73 -5.33 2.48 -12.69
C GLY A 73 -4.32 2.98 -11.67
N TYR A 74 -4.12 4.31 -11.57
CA TYR A 74 -3.12 4.87 -10.67
C TYR A 74 -3.71 5.90 -9.71
N PHE A 75 -3.06 6.01 -8.57
CA PHE A 75 -3.37 7.02 -7.57
C PHE A 75 -2.54 8.25 -7.93
N CYS A 76 -3.16 9.24 -8.53
CA CYS A 76 -2.48 10.45 -8.97
C CYS A 76 -2.71 11.55 -7.94
N ARG A 77 -1.65 12.11 -7.39
CA ARG A 77 -1.79 13.01 -6.27
C ARG A 77 -0.81 14.19 -6.34
N SER A 78 -1.24 15.32 -5.78
CA SER A 78 -0.37 16.44 -5.46
C SER A 78 -0.26 16.49 -3.94
N LEU A 79 0.92 16.77 -3.43
CA LEU A 79 1.15 16.82 -1.99
C LEU A 79 1.96 18.04 -1.61
N PHE A 80 1.64 18.55 -0.42
CA PHE A 80 2.42 19.59 0.21
C PHE A 80 2.76 19.14 1.62
N TRP A 81 3.99 19.34 2.01
CA TRP A 81 4.42 19.13 3.40
C TRP A 81 4.67 20.52 3.96
N ASP A 82 3.77 20.98 4.84
CA ASP A 82 3.72 22.35 5.28
C ASP A 82 3.62 23.26 4.03
N GLN A 83 4.56 24.09 3.74
CA GLN A 83 4.53 24.93 2.56
C GLN A 83 5.38 24.38 1.40
N ARG A 84 5.98 23.21 1.59
CA ARG A 84 6.83 22.65 0.58
C ARG A 84 6.03 21.82 -0.41
N ASP A 85 6.12 22.16 -1.67
CA ASP A 85 5.46 21.44 -2.74
C ASP A 85 6.25 20.16 -3.05
N LEU A 86 5.62 19.01 -2.85
CA LEU A 86 6.24 17.72 -3.15
C LEU A 86 5.91 17.21 -4.55
N GLY A 87 5.13 17.99 -5.29
CA GLY A 87 4.84 17.72 -6.70
C GLY A 87 3.68 16.77 -6.93
N TYR A 88 3.40 16.57 -8.19
CA TYR A 88 2.34 15.70 -8.67
C TYR A 88 2.97 14.39 -9.16
N ASN A 89 2.35 13.29 -8.83
CA ASN A 89 2.84 11.99 -9.28
C ASN A 89 1.72 10.98 -9.31
N CYS A 90 1.72 10.11 -10.31
CA CYS A 90 0.79 9.00 -10.40
C CYS A 90 1.48 7.75 -9.92
N GLN A 91 0.90 7.08 -8.95
CA GLN A 91 1.53 5.99 -8.23
C GLN A 91 0.76 4.69 -8.40
N GLU A 92 1.50 3.61 -8.53
CA GLU A 92 0.91 2.29 -8.50
C GLU A 92 0.63 1.96 -7.04
N VAL A 93 -0.54 1.39 -6.76
CA VAL A 93 -0.92 1.01 -5.41
C VAL A 93 -0.98 -0.50 -5.30
N SER A 94 -0.41 -1.04 -4.25
CA SER A 94 -0.51 -2.47 -3.97
C SER A 94 -0.73 -2.69 -2.48
N VAL A 95 -1.32 -3.81 -2.13
CA VAL A 95 -1.68 -4.12 -0.75
C VAL A 95 -1.26 -5.52 -0.37
N ALA A 96 -0.92 -5.69 0.89
CA ALA A 96 -0.61 -6.99 1.45
C ALA A 96 -1.07 -6.95 2.92
N GLY A 97 -2.20 -7.58 3.21
CA GLY A 97 -2.78 -7.56 4.56
C GLY A 97 -3.09 -6.13 4.98
N LYS A 98 -2.49 -5.67 6.07
CA LYS A 98 -2.72 -4.31 6.56
C LYS A 98 -1.73 -3.31 6.01
N LYS A 99 -0.94 -3.70 5.01
CA LYS A 99 0.04 -2.80 4.42
C LYS A 99 -0.45 -2.32 3.06
N ILE A 100 -0.22 -1.05 2.81
CA ILE A 100 -0.49 -0.46 1.51
C ILE A 100 0.81 0.18 1.01
N ARG A 101 1.12 -0.03 -0.24
CA ARG A 101 2.35 0.47 -0.86
C ARG A 101 2.01 1.40 -2.02
N PHE A 102 2.64 2.55 -2.04
CA PHE A 102 2.54 3.49 -3.16
C PHE A 102 3.89 3.52 -3.85
N THR A 103 3.93 3.17 -5.12
CA THR A 103 5.17 3.17 -5.91
C THR A 103 5.10 4.28 -6.95
N SER A 104 5.99 5.23 -6.84
CA SER A 104 6.02 6.41 -7.69
C SER A 104 6.25 6.08 -9.16
N ASP A 105 5.96 7.04 -10.02
CA ASP A 105 6.20 6.94 -11.45
C ASP A 105 5.52 5.70 -12.06
N GLU A 106 4.26 5.52 -11.71
CA GLU A 106 3.44 4.43 -12.23
C GLU A 106 4.07 3.05 -11.97
N GLY A 107 4.74 2.91 -10.85
CA GLY A 107 5.34 1.64 -10.45
C GLY A 107 6.82 1.50 -10.74
N GLU A 108 7.43 2.49 -11.37
CA GLU A 108 8.84 2.37 -11.73
C GLU A 108 9.80 3.11 -10.82
N GLY A 109 9.29 3.86 -9.87
CA GLY A 109 10.11 4.65 -8.97
C GLY A 109 10.20 4.06 -7.57
N ASP A 110 10.54 4.91 -6.62
CA ASP A 110 10.63 4.52 -5.23
C ASP A 110 9.26 4.27 -4.63
N HIS A 111 9.21 3.48 -3.59
CA HIS A 111 7.94 3.20 -2.93
C HIS A 111 7.96 3.58 -1.46
N ALA A 112 6.76 3.76 -0.93
CA ALA A 112 6.54 3.99 0.49
C ALA A 112 5.43 3.08 0.97
N ASP A 113 5.66 2.42 2.10
CA ASP A 113 4.69 1.51 2.68
C ASP A 113 4.09 2.13 3.93
N PHE A 114 2.78 1.94 4.09
CA PHE A 114 2.06 2.40 5.27
C PHE A 114 1.29 1.25 5.87
N THR A 115 0.99 1.35 7.15
CA THR A 115 0.08 0.42 7.81
C THR A 115 -1.30 1.06 7.83
N LEU A 116 -2.31 0.29 7.46
CA LEU A 116 -3.70 0.73 7.50
C LEU A 116 -4.24 0.49 8.91
N ARG A 117 -4.75 1.53 9.54
CA ARG A 117 -5.31 1.45 10.90
C ARG A 117 -6.68 2.05 11.03
#